data_02b01e499f4cd60aa5ab3337b13746bc
#
_entry.id   02b01e499f4cd60aa5ab3337b13746bc
#
_cell.length_a   1.000
_cell.length_b   1.000
_cell.length_c   1.000
_cell.angle_alpha   90.00
_cell.angle_beta   90.00
_cell.angle_gamma   90.00
#
_symmetry.space_group_name_H-M   'P 1'
#
loop_
_entity.id
_entity.type
_entity.pdbx_description
1 polymer ?
#
loop_
_entity_poly.entity_id
_entity_poly.type
_entity_poly.pdbx_seq_one_letter_code
_entity_poly.pdbx_strand_id
1 'polypeptide(L)'
;MTESRTYICLPGAWMGAWSWKFVVERLTAAGHDARALPFRGIGERAAELSPELDNDVFLADTIATLEKEDLRDIVLVGHSFGSLIATLVTDRIPERIGHLVIVDGGIATDGQSIFGRIPPEIVAKRKKLVKVVNGTEVLPFAPVGSLIIDDPELAAWTHRHLTPHPLACYTKPITLHHPAGNGRPMTYIACTRPRYPVSAGMHEKVQTMSHV
;
A
#
# COMPACT_ATOMS: atom_id res chain seq x y z
N MET A 1 -6.63 -24.16 -18.84
CA MET A 1 -7.12 -23.48 -17.62
C MET A 1 -5.90 -22.98 -16.91
N THR A 2 -5.82 -21.69 -16.59
CA THR A 2 -4.75 -21.15 -15.76
C THR A 2 -4.89 -21.73 -14.35
N GLU A 3 -3.77 -22.10 -13.75
CA GLU A 3 -3.72 -22.60 -12.36
C GLU A 3 -4.31 -21.55 -11.40
N SER A 4 -5.17 -21.98 -10.46
CA SER A 4 -5.74 -21.10 -9.44
C SER A 4 -4.63 -20.59 -8.51
N ARG A 5 -4.63 -19.30 -8.20
CA ARG A 5 -3.69 -18.65 -7.27
C ARG A 5 -4.43 -17.85 -6.23
N THR A 6 -3.79 -17.66 -5.09
CA THR A 6 -4.29 -16.78 -4.01
C THR A 6 -3.67 -15.40 -4.12
N TYR A 7 -4.51 -14.37 -4.25
CA TYR A 7 -4.12 -12.96 -4.31
C TYR A 7 -4.51 -12.25 -3.02
N ILE A 8 -3.53 -11.59 -2.39
CA ILE A 8 -3.75 -10.74 -1.22
C ILE A 8 -3.41 -9.31 -1.60
N CYS A 9 -4.41 -8.42 -1.55
CA CYS A 9 -4.30 -7.04 -2.01
C CYS A 9 -4.24 -6.06 -0.82
N LEU A 10 -3.21 -5.22 -0.77
CA LEU A 10 -3.01 -4.21 0.27
C LEU A 10 -3.32 -2.81 -0.29
N PRO A 11 -4.21 -2.03 0.35
CA PRO A 11 -4.68 -0.75 -0.16
C PRO A 11 -3.63 0.36 -0.06
N GLY A 12 -3.84 1.42 -0.83
CA GLY A 12 -3.08 2.66 -0.72
C GLY A 12 -3.40 3.44 0.56
N ALA A 13 -2.63 4.50 0.81
CA ALA A 13 -2.90 5.40 1.92
C ALA A 13 -4.32 5.96 1.85
N TRP A 14 -4.95 6.18 2.99
CA TRP A 14 -6.34 6.68 3.15
C TRP A 14 -7.44 5.72 2.67
N MET A 15 -7.09 4.64 1.99
CA MET A 15 -8.02 3.71 1.37
C MET A 15 -8.22 2.46 2.23
N GLY A 16 -9.42 1.91 2.20
CA GLY A 16 -9.74 0.60 2.76
C GLY A 16 -9.65 -0.52 1.71
N ALA A 17 -10.00 -1.74 2.12
CA ALA A 17 -10.08 -2.91 1.24
C ALA A 17 -11.05 -2.70 0.07
N TRP A 18 -12.06 -1.85 0.25
CA TRP A 18 -13.02 -1.46 -0.77
C TRP A 18 -12.36 -0.95 -2.08
N SER A 19 -11.16 -0.38 -2.01
CA SER A 19 -10.43 0.14 -3.19
C SER A 19 -10.04 -0.95 -4.18
N TRP A 20 -10.01 -2.20 -3.74
CA TRP A 20 -9.67 -3.37 -4.54
C TRP A 20 -10.89 -4.13 -5.08
N LYS A 21 -12.12 -3.67 -4.74
CA LYS A 21 -13.38 -4.38 -5.05
C LYS A 21 -13.41 -4.92 -6.49
N PHE A 22 -13.23 -4.04 -7.48
CA PHE A 22 -13.33 -4.42 -8.89
C PHE A 22 -12.20 -5.37 -9.35
N VAL A 23 -11.02 -5.27 -8.76
CA VAL A 23 -9.90 -6.18 -9.07
C VAL A 23 -10.18 -7.55 -8.46
N VAL A 24 -10.60 -7.60 -7.20
CA VAL A 24 -10.97 -8.84 -6.51
C VAL A 24 -12.08 -9.57 -7.25
N GLU A 25 -13.15 -8.87 -7.65
CA GLU A 25 -14.25 -9.44 -8.42
C GLU A 25 -13.78 -10.08 -9.74
N ARG A 26 -12.87 -9.43 -10.48
CA ARG A 26 -12.33 -9.94 -11.74
C ARG A 26 -11.41 -11.13 -11.56
N LEU A 27 -10.55 -11.09 -10.53
CA LEU A 27 -9.67 -12.23 -10.22
C LEU A 27 -10.48 -13.44 -9.79
N THR A 28 -11.52 -13.25 -8.97
CA THR A 28 -12.42 -14.32 -8.55
C THR A 28 -13.20 -14.89 -9.73
N ALA A 29 -13.71 -14.05 -10.63
CA ALA A 29 -14.38 -14.48 -11.85
C ALA A 29 -13.44 -15.25 -12.80
N ALA A 30 -12.13 -14.99 -12.75
CA ALA A 30 -11.10 -15.72 -13.48
C ALA A 30 -10.68 -17.05 -12.82
N GLY A 31 -11.28 -17.42 -11.68
CA GLY A 31 -11.03 -18.68 -10.97
C GLY A 31 -9.90 -18.63 -9.93
N HIS A 32 -9.49 -17.44 -9.52
CA HIS A 32 -8.51 -17.25 -8.45
C HIS A 32 -9.17 -17.01 -7.10
N ASP A 33 -8.48 -17.33 -6.00
CA ASP A 33 -8.82 -16.84 -4.67
C ASP A 33 -8.23 -15.44 -4.49
N ALA A 34 -9.08 -14.41 -4.33
CA ALA A 34 -8.62 -13.03 -4.25
C ALA A 34 -9.36 -12.25 -3.16
N ARG A 35 -8.61 -11.52 -2.36
CA ARG A 35 -9.17 -10.64 -1.32
C ARG A 35 -8.25 -9.47 -0.99
N ALA A 36 -8.82 -8.43 -0.41
CA ALA A 36 -8.08 -7.29 0.10
C ALA A 36 -8.09 -7.30 1.63
N LEU A 37 -6.95 -6.93 2.23
CA LEU A 37 -6.81 -6.79 3.69
C LEU A 37 -6.83 -5.31 4.06
N PRO A 38 -7.80 -4.86 4.90
CA PRO A 38 -7.83 -3.49 5.39
C PRO A 38 -6.76 -3.29 6.47
N PHE A 39 -6.12 -2.12 6.49
CA PHE A 39 -5.23 -1.73 7.58
C PHE A 39 -6.03 -1.25 8.79
N ARG A 40 -5.52 -1.54 10.00
CA ARG A 40 -6.08 -1.06 11.25
C ARG A 40 -6.14 0.48 11.26
N GLY A 41 -7.25 1.05 11.72
CA GLY A 41 -7.44 2.50 11.80
C GLY A 41 -7.69 3.22 10.47
N ILE A 42 -7.86 2.47 9.35
CA ILE A 42 -8.07 3.02 8.02
C ILE A 42 -9.25 2.31 7.34
N GLY A 43 -9.99 3.05 6.52
CA GLY A 43 -11.12 2.52 5.76
C GLY A 43 -12.18 1.89 6.65
N GLU A 44 -12.50 0.63 6.42
CA GLU A 44 -13.50 -0.15 7.17
C GLU A 44 -13.14 -0.31 8.66
N ARG A 45 -11.83 -0.18 8.98
CA ARG A 45 -11.32 -0.30 10.35
C ARG A 45 -10.97 1.06 10.97
N ALA A 46 -11.52 2.16 10.45
CA ALA A 46 -11.23 3.53 10.92
C ALA A 46 -11.52 3.74 12.42
N ALA A 47 -12.47 3.01 12.99
CA ALA A 47 -12.79 3.05 14.43
C ALA A 47 -11.63 2.57 15.33
N GLU A 48 -10.67 1.83 14.78
CA GLU A 48 -9.50 1.31 15.50
C GLU A 48 -8.29 2.27 15.42
N LEU A 49 -8.50 3.52 14.96
CA LEU A 49 -7.43 4.53 14.90
C LEU A 49 -6.90 4.84 16.30
N SER A 50 -5.59 4.71 16.47
CA SER A 50 -4.90 4.87 17.75
C SER A 50 -3.45 5.33 17.57
N PRO A 51 -2.82 5.94 18.60
CA PRO A 51 -1.49 6.56 18.50
C PRO A 51 -0.34 5.60 18.20
N GLU A 52 -0.51 4.30 18.50
CA GLU A 52 0.52 3.28 18.23
C GLU A 52 0.62 2.85 16.76
N LEU A 53 -0.34 3.25 15.92
CA LEU A 53 -0.38 2.81 14.53
C LEU A 53 0.76 3.40 13.69
N ASP A 54 1.58 2.50 13.16
CA ASP A 54 2.69 2.80 12.26
C ASP A 54 2.91 1.64 11.25
N ASN A 55 4.00 1.70 10.51
CA ASN A 55 4.35 0.67 9.54
C ASN A 55 4.60 -0.70 10.16
N ASP A 56 5.15 -0.75 11.39
CA ASP A 56 5.46 -2.02 12.07
C ASP A 56 4.18 -2.71 12.55
N VAL A 57 3.18 -1.94 13.00
CA VAL A 57 1.86 -2.48 13.36
C VAL A 57 1.16 -3.05 12.13
N PHE A 58 1.16 -2.33 11.00
CA PHE A 58 0.54 -2.81 9.76
C PHE A 58 1.25 -4.05 9.19
N LEU A 59 2.58 -4.09 9.29
CA LEU A 59 3.38 -5.25 8.95
C LEU A 59 2.99 -6.45 9.81
N ALA A 60 2.97 -6.30 11.13
CA ALA A 60 2.65 -7.37 12.07
C ALA A 60 1.22 -7.90 11.87
N ASP A 61 0.23 -7.03 11.70
CA ASP A 61 -1.16 -7.42 11.44
C ASP A 61 -1.30 -8.20 10.13
N THR A 62 -0.59 -7.78 9.08
CA THR A 62 -0.62 -8.45 7.78
C THR A 62 0.00 -9.84 7.90
N ILE A 63 1.19 -9.97 8.52
CA ILE A 63 1.85 -11.25 8.76
C ILE A 63 0.95 -12.17 9.58
N ALA A 64 0.41 -11.69 10.69
CA ALA A 64 -0.46 -12.48 11.57
C ALA A 64 -1.69 -13.04 10.82
N THR A 65 -2.25 -12.27 9.88
CA THR A 65 -3.36 -12.73 9.03
C THR A 65 -2.92 -13.85 8.10
N LEU A 66 -1.76 -13.70 7.43
CA LEU A 66 -1.24 -14.71 6.51
C LEU A 66 -0.86 -16.02 7.23
N GLU A 67 -0.31 -15.91 8.44
CA GLU A 67 0.08 -17.06 9.26
C GLU A 67 -1.13 -17.78 9.85
N LYS A 68 -2.11 -17.04 10.40
CA LYS A 68 -3.33 -17.61 10.99
C LYS A 68 -4.11 -18.46 10.00
N GLU A 69 -4.08 -18.09 8.73
CA GLU A 69 -4.77 -18.79 7.65
C GLU A 69 -3.87 -19.76 6.88
N ASP A 70 -2.63 -19.91 7.33
CA ASP A 70 -1.55 -20.70 6.70
C ASP A 70 -1.42 -20.46 5.19
N LEU A 71 -1.57 -19.22 4.75
CA LEU A 71 -1.43 -18.86 3.34
C LEU A 71 0.01 -18.98 2.89
N ARG A 72 0.21 -19.64 1.74
CA ARG A 72 1.53 -19.88 1.11
C ARG A 72 1.45 -19.69 -0.38
N ASP A 73 2.60 -19.45 -1.02
CA ASP A 73 2.72 -19.22 -2.46
C ASP A 73 1.75 -18.15 -2.98
N ILE A 74 1.50 -17.11 -2.16
CA ILE A 74 0.56 -16.05 -2.50
C ILE A 74 1.15 -15.05 -3.48
N VAL A 75 0.29 -14.46 -4.29
CA VAL A 75 0.59 -13.22 -5.02
C VAL A 75 0.22 -12.06 -4.10
N LEU A 76 1.23 -11.43 -3.51
CA LEU A 76 1.04 -10.28 -2.63
C LEU A 76 1.07 -9.00 -3.45
N VAL A 77 -0.05 -8.27 -3.47
CA VAL A 77 -0.25 -7.07 -4.30
C VAL A 77 -0.33 -5.84 -3.40
N GLY A 78 0.52 -4.86 -3.60
CA GLY A 78 0.46 -3.59 -2.89
C GLY A 78 0.25 -2.41 -3.84
N HIS A 79 -0.72 -1.54 -3.53
CA HIS A 79 -0.92 -0.28 -4.24
C HIS A 79 -0.36 0.89 -3.43
N SER A 80 0.43 1.76 -4.06
CA SER A 80 0.91 3.00 -3.43
C SER A 80 1.54 2.74 -2.05
N PHE A 81 0.95 3.20 -0.94
CA PHE A 81 1.40 2.91 0.42
C PHE A 81 1.41 1.40 0.73
N GLY A 82 0.41 0.65 0.25
CA GLY A 82 0.35 -0.81 0.43
C GLY A 82 1.55 -1.54 -0.16
N SER A 83 2.23 -0.97 -1.16
CA SER A 83 3.48 -1.51 -1.71
C SER A 83 4.61 -1.54 -0.70
N LEU A 84 4.65 -0.54 0.20
CA LEU A 84 5.62 -0.51 1.29
C LEU A 84 5.40 -1.71 2.21
N ILE A 85 4.17 -1.90 2.67
CA ILE A 85 3.84 -3.00 3.59
C ILE A 85 4.05 -4.36 2.89
N ALA A 86 3.65 -4.49 1.61
CA ALA A 86 3.90 -5.71 0.83
C ALA A 86 5.40 -6.03 0.73
N THR A 87 6.25 -5.02 0.52
CA THR A 87 7.71 -5.19 0.49
C THR A 87 8.24 -5.64 1.85
N LEU A 88 7.76 -5.04 2.95
CA LEU A 88 8.15 -5.42 4.31
C LEU A 88 7.71 -6.84 4.68
N VAL A 89 6.49 -7.24 4.30
CA VAL A 89 5.99 -8.61 4.49
C VAL A 89 6.89 -9.60 3.74
N THR A 90 7.20 -9.31 2.47
CA THR A 90 8.08 -10.16 1.65
C THR A 90 9.49 -10.27 2.23
N ASP A 91 10.00 -9.19 2.85
CA ASP A 91 11.29 -9.21 3.55
C ASP A 91 11.28 -10.13 4.78
N ARG A 92 10.18 -10.20 5.53
CA ARG A 92 10.08 -10.96 6.80
C ARG A 92 9.71 -12.43 6.61
N ILE A 93 8.82 -12.74 5.67
CA ILE A 93 8.28 -14.09 5.45
C ILE A 93 8.30 -14.46 3.95
N PRO A 94 9.48 -14.40 3.28
CA PRO A 94 9.58 -14.65 1.84
C PRO A 94 9.08 -16.05 1.44
N GLU A 95 9.18 -17.03 2.34
CA GLU A 95 8.74 -18.42 2.10
C GLU A 95 7.22 -18.56 1.87
N ARG A 96 6.43 -17.55 2.27
CA ARG A 96 4.99 -17.52 2.02
C ARG A 96 4.61 -16.80 0.73
N ILE A 97 5.55 -16.04 0.15
CA ILE A 97 5.30 -15.17 -1.01
C ILE A 97 5.79 -15.85 -2.29
N GLY A 98 4.88 -16.19 -3.18
CA GLY A 98 5.21 -16.71 -4.51
C GLY A 98 5.57 -15.59 -5.48
N HIS A 99 4.90 -14.43 -5.39
CA HIS A 99 5.13 -13.27 -6.26
C HIS A 99 4.75 -11.96 -5.57
N LEU A 100 5.59 -10.94 -5.68
CA LEU A 100 5.30 -9.58 -5.21
C LEU A 100 4.86 -8.70 -6.38
N VAL A 101 3.69 -8.07 -6.28
CA VAL A 101 3.20 -7.11 -7.28
C VAL A 101 3.10 -5.73 -6.65
N ILE A 102 3.74 -4.76 -7.25
CA ILE A 102 3.70 -3.35 -6.85
C ILE A 102 2.92 -2.55 -7.89
N VAL A 103 1.83 -1.92 -7.46
CA VAL A 103 0.99 -1.07 -8.32
C VAL A 103 1.23 0.39 -7.97
N ASP A 104 1.95 1.08 -8.83
CA ASP A 104 2.27 2.52 -8.77
C ASP A 104 2.74 3.00 -7.38
N GLY A 105 3.52 2.18 -6.69
CA GLY A 105 4.00 2.42 -5.33
C GLY A 105 5.50 2.64 -5.24
N GLY A 106 5.96 3.07 -4.07
CA GLY A 106 7.37 3.12 -3.75
C GLY A 106 7.91 1.76 -3.33
N ILE A 107 9.08 1.39 -3.84
CA ILE A 107 9.84 0.26 -3.29
C ILE A 107 10.54 0.73 -2.02
N ALA A 108 10.38 -0.02 -0.93
CA ALA A 108 11.02 0.29 0.36
C ALA A 108 12.56 0.36 0.22
N THR A 109 13.16 1.27 0.97
CA THR A 109 14.61 1.41 1.07
C THR A 109 14.97 1.46 2.55
N ASP A 110 15.92 0.64 2.97
CA ASP A 110 16.35 0.57 4.37
C ASP A 110 16.80 1.92 4.92
N GLY A 111 16.45 2.19 6.18
CA GLY A 111 16.77 3.43 6.89
C GLY A 111 15.99 4.67 6.45
N GLN A 112 15.14 4.59 5.41
CA GLN A 112 14.41 5.74 4.89
C GLN A 112 12.94 5.73 5.30
N SER A 113 12.43 6.91 5.68
CA SER A 113 10.98 7.12 5.82
C SER A 113 10.35 7.53 4.47
N ILE A 114 9.02 7.48 4.37
CA ILE A 114 8.31 7.99 3.17
C ILE A 114 8.65 9.48 2.98
N PHE A 115 8.61 10.29 4.04
CA PHE A 115 8.95 11.71 3.96
C PHE A 115 10.42 11.96 3.62
N GLY A 116 11.33 11.05 3.97
CA GLY A 116 12.74 11.14 3.57
C GLY A 116 13.01 11.00 2.07
N ARG A 117 12.01 10.52 1.29
CA ARG A 117 12.10 10.30 -0.16
C ARG A 117 11.29 11.30 -0.99
N ILE A 118 10.61 12.23 -0.33
CA ILE A 118 9.78 13.25 -0.97
C ILE A 118 10.47 14.61 -0.82
N PRO A 119 10.41 15.49 -1.82
CA PRO A 119 10.98 16.83 -1.74
C PRO A 119 10.57 17.58 -0.47
N PRO A 120 11.53 18.25 0.24
CA PRO A 120 11.26 18.88 1.54
C PRO A 120 10.11 19.89 1.52
N GLU A 121 9.93 20.61 0.43
CA GLU A 121 8.84 21.57 0.25
C GLU A 121 7.45 20.89 0.20
N ILE A 122 7.36 19.67 -0.33
CA ILE A 122 6.13 18.87 -0.32
C ILE A 122 5.88 18.36 1.09
N VAL A 123 6.92 17.89 1.79
CA VAL A 123 6.83 17.45 3.18
C VAL A 123 6.34 18.60 4.07
N ALA A 124 6.92 19.80 3.92
CA ALA A 124 6.51 20.97 4.67
C ALA A 124 5.03 21.35 4.45
N LYS A 125 4.55 21.26 3.20
CA LYS A 125 3.13 21.48 2.87
C LYS A 125 2.24 20.41 3.53
N ARG A 126 2.62 19.14 3.49
CA ARG A 126 1.85 18.03 4.11
C ARG A 126 1.81 18.17 5.63
N LYS A 127 2.93 18.50 6.28
CA LYS A 127 2.98 18.71 7.73
C LYS A 127 2.04 19.81 8.23
N LYS A 128 1.77 20.85 7.43
CA LYS A 128 0.78 21.90 7.76
C LYS A 128 -0.67 21.39 7.78
N LEU A 129 -0.94 20.25 7.15
CA LEU A 129 -2.27 19.64 7.08
C LEU A 129 -2.53 18.64 8.21
N VAL A 130 -1.52 18.32 9.02
CA VAL A 130 -1.62 17.35 10.12
C VAL A 130 -2.74 17.76 11.08
N LYS A 131 -3.54 16.79 11.48
CA LYS A 131 -4.62 16.94 12.47
C LYS A 131 -4.43 15.89 13.55
N VAL A 132 -5.08 16.10 14.69
CA VAL A 132 -5.18 15.10 15.74
C VAL A 132 -6.60 14.53 15.75
N VAL A 133 -6.71 13.22 15.63
CA VAL A 133 -7.96 12.46 15.70
C VAL A 133 -7.77 11.32 16.70
N ASN A 134 -8.60 11.24 17.72
CA ASN A 134 -8.49 10.21 18.78
C ASN A 134 -7.07 10.13 19.39
N GLY A 135 -6.42 11.27 19.62
CA GLY A 135 -5.05 11.35 20.14
C GLY A 135 -3.94 10.99 19.15
N THR A 136 -4.28 10.65 17.90
CA THR A 136 -3.35 10.26 16.85
C THR A 136 -3.10 11.42 15.90
N GLU A 137 -1.84 11.74 15.62
CA GLU A 137 -1.50 12.63 14.52
C GLU A 137 -1.76 11.93 13.18
N VAL A 138 -2.53 12.57 12.31
CA VAL A 138 -2.94 12.02 11.03
C VAL A 138 -2.75 13.01 9.89
N LEU A 139 -2.48 12.48 8.71
CA LEU A 139 -2.59 13.21 7.46
C LEU A 139 -3.99 12.99 6.89
N PRO A 140 -4.82 14.06 6.75
CA PRO A 140 -6.06 13.96 6.03
C PRO A 140 -5.76 13.70 4.55
N PHE A 141 -6.72 13.12 3.85
CA PHE A 141 -6.64 13.06 2.39
C PHE A 141 -6.68 14.49 1.80
N ALA A 142 -6.04 14.66 0.65
CA ALA A 142 -6.08 15.92 -0.10
C ALA A 142 -7.52 16.25 -0.56
N PRO A 143 -7.84 17.52 -0.85
CA PRO A 143 -9.18 17.95 -1.24
C PRO A 143 -9.77 17.17 -2.42
N VAL A 144 -11.10 17.23 -2.57
CA VAL A 144 -11.84 16.69 -3.73
C VAL A 144 -11.17 17.13 -5.03
N GLY A 145 -10.99 16.20 -5.97
CA GLY A 145 -10.29 16.47 -7.24
C GLY A 145 -8.80 16.16 -7.23
N SER A 146 -8.21 15.78 -6.08
CA SER A 146 -6.81 15.35 -6.02
C SER A 146 -6.58 13.95 -6.59
N LEU A 147 -7.63 13.12 -6.66
CA LEU A 147 -7.65 11.88 -7.44
C LEU A 147 -8.32 12.19 -8.79
N ILE A 148 -7.64 11.82 -9.85
CA ILE A 148 -8.22 11.93 -11.20
C ILE A 148 -8.99 10.64 -11.44
N ILE A 149 -10.30 10.72 -11.29
CA ILE A 149 -11.26 9.66 -11.59
C ILE A 149 -12.26 10.27 -12.56
N ASP A 150 -12.31 9.73 -13.78
CA ASP A 150 -13.11 10.30 -14.87
C ASP A 150 -14.62 10.19 -14.61
N ASP A 151 -15.05 9.14 -13.90
CA ASP A 151 -16.43 8.94 -13.49
C ASP A 151 -16.73 9.78 -12.23
N PRO A 152 -17.62 10.80 -12.32
CA PRO A 152 -17.94 11.69 -11.20
C PRO A 152 -18.61 10.98 -10.02
N GLU A 153 -19.44 9.96 -10.26
CA GLU A 153 -20.12 9.20 -9.22
C GLU A 153 -19.12 8.34 -8.46
N LEU A 154 -18.22 7.67 -9.17
CA LEU A 154 -17.13 6.89 -8.60
C LEU A 154 -16.15 7.79 -7.84
N ALA A 155 -15.84 8.98 -8.36
CA ALA A 155 -14.99 9.96 -7.68
C ALA A 155 -15.62 10.42 -6.36
N ALA A 156 -16.91 10.77 -6.37
CA ALA A 156 -17.65 11.18 -5.18
C ALA A 156 -17.77 10.02 -4.16
N TRP A 157 -18.05 8.82 -4.64
CA TRP A 157 -18.10 7.62 -3.80
C TRP A 157 -16.74 7.35 -3.14
N THR A 158 -15.67 7.31 -3.93
CA THR A 158 -14.31 7.12 -3.43
C THR A 158 -13.98 8.14 -2.35
N HIS A 159 -14.24 9.42 -2.62
CA HIS A 159 -13.91 10.50 -1.68
C HIS A 159 -14.63 10.37 -0.33
N ARG A 160 -15.87 9.89 -0.33
CA ARG A 160 -16.62 9.64 0.92
C ARG A 160 -16.09 8.49 1.76
N HIS A 161 -15.33 7.57 1.16
CA HIS A 161 -14.78 6.39 1.84
C HIS A 161 -13.32 6.57 2.29
N LEU A 162 -12.67 7.68 1.88
CA LEU A 162 -11.31 7.98 2.33
C LEU A 162 -11.31 8.37 3.81
N THR A 163 -10.33 7.85 4.53
CA THR A 163 -10.13 8.12 5.96
C THR A 163 -8.74 8.72 6.21
N PRO A 164 -8.52 9.48 7.30
CA PRO A 164 -7.19 9.97 7.65
C PRO A 164 -6.20 8.82 7.81
N HIS A 165 -4.90 9.10 7.56
CA HIS A 165 -3.84 8.11 7.65
C HIS A 165 -2.83 8.51 8.75
N PRO A 166 -2.36 7.59 9.63
CA PRO A 166 -1.41 7.90 10.69
C PRO A 166 -0.14 8.57 10.17
N LEU A 167 0.26 9.69 10.77
CA LEU A 167 1.47 10.42 10.39
C LEU A 167 2.74 9.61 10.62
N ALA A 168 2.77 8.77 11.65
CA ALA A 168 3.89 7.91 11.97
C ALA A 168 4.33 7.04 10.78
N CYS A 169 3.38 6.59 9.94
CA CYS A 169 3.66 5.82 8.73
C CYS A 169 4.54 6.56 7.71
N TYR A 170 4.54 7.89 7.73
CA TYR A 170 5.32 8.73 6.81
C TYR A 170 6.65 9.19 7.39
N THR A 171 6.75 9.29 8.70
CA THR A 171 7.90 9.89 9.39
C THR A 171 8.87 8.86 9.96
N LYS A 172 8.38 7.68 10.33
CA LYS A 172 9.19 6.60 10.90
C LYS A 172 10.08 5.97 9.83
N PRO A 173 11.38 5.81 10.06
CA PRO A 173 12.26 5.06 9.16
C PRO A 173 11.81 3.61 9.02
N ILE A 174 12.06 3.03 7.85
CA ILE A 174 11.73 1.65 7.51
C ILE A 174 12.97 0.79 7.75
N THR A 175 12.81 -0.40 8.28
CA THR A 175 13.90 -1.39 8.41
C THR A 175 13.65 -2.54 7.43
N LEU A 176 14.56 -2.71 6.47
CA LEU A 176 14.66 -3.89 5.62
C LEU A 176 15.89 -4.71 6.04
N HIS A 177 15.73 -6.02 6.08
CA HIS A 177 16.83 -6.95 6.38
C HIS A 177 17.53 -7.44 5.11
N HIS A 178 16.85 -7.37 3.96
CA HIS A 178 17.30 -7.85 2.67
C HIS A 178 16.96 -6.82 1.57
N PRO A 179 17.57 -6.91 0.39
CA PRO A 179 17.12 -6.14 -0.77
C PRO A 179 15.62 -6.34 -1.03
N ALA A 180 14.95 -5.30 -1.50
CA ALA A 180 13.51 -5.33 -1.77
C ALA A 180 13.14 -6.55 -2.64
N GLY A 181 12.08 -7.25 -2.24
CA GLY A 181 11.66 -8.51 -2.86
C GLY A 181 12.31 -9.76 -2.28
N ASN A 182 13.41 -9.65 -1.53
CA ASN A 182 14.10 -10.75 -0.83
C ASN A 182 14.19 -12.03 -1.69
N GLY A 183 14.64 -11.89 -2.95
CA GLY A 183 14.79 -12.98 -3.90
C GLY A 183 13.49 -13.52 -4.53
N ARG A 184 12.33 -12.95 -4.20
CA ARG A 184 11.05 -13.33 -4.82
C ARG A 184 10.85 -12.62 -6.16
N PRO A 185 10.19 -13.27 -7.13
CA PRO A 185 9.80 -12.62 -8.36
C PRO A 185 8.97 -11.37 -8.07
N MET A 186 9.26 -10.28 -8.79
CA MET A 186 8.54 -9.01 -8.65
C MET A 186 7.96 -8.57 -9.99
N THR A 187 6.80 -7.90 -9.92
CA THR A 187 6.21 -7.17 -11.04
C THR A 187 5.88 -5.76 -10.60
N TYR A 188 6.28 -4.77 -11.38
CA TYR A 188 5.89 -3.37 -11.16
C TYR A 188 4.89 -2.93 -12.23
N ILE A 189 3.71 -2.48 -11.81
CA ILE A 189 2.68 -1.91 -12.67
C ILE A 189 2.71 -0.39 -12.51
N ALA A 190 3.17 0.31 -13.55
CA ALA A 190 3.26 1.77 -13.57
C ALA A 190 1.98 2.40 -14.11
N CYS A 191 1.38 3.35 -13.38
CA CYS A 191 0.32 4.20 -13.89
C CYS A 191 0.94 5.35 -14.71
N THR A 192 0.67 5.37 -16.01
CA THR A 192 1.31 6.32 -16.93
C THR A 192 0.41 7.47 -17.37
N ARG A 193 -0.91 7.38 -17.11
CA ARG A 193 -1.93 8.39 -17.51
C ARG A 193 -3.02 8.56 -16.44
N PRO A 194 -3.05 9.70 -15.74
CA PRO A 194 -1.96 10.68 -15.62
C PRO A 194 -0.80 10.09 -14.82
N ARG A 195 0.43 10.58 -15.12
CA ARG A 195 1.61 10.19 -14.35
C ARG A 195 1.58 10.89 -13.00
N TYR A 196 1.56 10.13 -11.91
CA TYR A 196 1.56 10.70 -10.57
C TYR A 196 2.98 11.15 -10.18
N PRO A 197 3.20 12.42 -9.80
CA PRO A 197 4.55 12.95 -9.59
C PRO A 197 5.36 12.22 -8.51
N VAL A 198 4.69 11.65 -7.50
CA VAL A 198 5.37 10.95 -6.38
C VAL A 198 5.92 9.60 -6.81
N SER A 199 5.26 8.88 -7.72
CA SER A 199 5.71 7.58 -8.25
C SER A 199 6.59 7.70 -9.49
N ALA A 200 6.61 8.86 -10.15
CA ALA A 200 7.32 9.06 -11.41
C ALA A 200 8.81 8.67 -11.37
N GLY A 201 9.53 9.04 -10.31
CA GLY A 201 10.94 8.67 -10.14
C GLY A 201 11.15 7.16 -9.89
N MET A 202 10.13 6.47 -9.37
CA MET A 202 10.19 5.03 -9.18
C MET A 202 10.04 4.28 -10.51
N HIS A 203 9.22 4.78 -11.45
CA HIS A 203 9.08 4.20 -12.79
C HIS A 203 10.43 4.10 -13.53
N GLU A 204 11.29 5.12 -13.39
CA GLU A 204 12.64 5.11 -13.98
C GLU A 204 13.55 4.14 -13.24
N LYS A 205 13.48 4.13 -11.92
CA LYS A 205 14.31 3.27 -11.08
C LYS A 205 14.07 1.78 -11.35
N VAL A 206 12.81 1.36 -11.45
CA VAL A 206 12.48 -0.07 -11.67
C VAL A 206 12.95 -0.60 -13.02
N GLN A 207 13.06 0.25 -14.05
CA GLN A 207 13.58 -0.14 -15.35
C GLN A 207 15.07 -0.55 -15.29
N THR A 208 15.79 -0.15 -14.25
CA THR A 208 17.20 -0.51 -14.04
C THR A 208 17.39 -1.68 -13.08
N MET A 209 16.30 -2.21 -12.50
CA MET A 209 16.36 -3.33 -11.56
C MET A 209 16.27 -4.66 -12.31
N SER A 210 17.26 -5.54 -12.14
CA SER A 210 17.39 -6.80 -12.88
C SER A 210 16.39 -7.91 -12.46
N HIS A 211 15.58 -7.66 -11.42
CA HIS A 211 14.68 -8.66 -10.83
C HIS A 211 13.21 -8.19 -10.75
N VAL A 212 12.86 -7.12 -11.50
CA VAL A 212 11.50 -6.54 -11.60
C VAL A 212 10.98 -6.69 -13.00
#